data_31e3486dabed56eb34a77ee677394df6
#
_entry.id   31e3486dabed56eb34a77ee677394df6
#
_cell.length_a   1.000
_cell.length_b   1.000
_cell.length_c   1.000
_cell.angle_alpha   90.00
_cell.angle_beta   90.00
_cell.angle_gamma   90.00
#
_symmetry.space_group_name_H-M   'P 1'
#
loop_
_entity.id
_entity.type
_entity.pdbx_description
1 polymer ?
#
loop_
_entity_poly.entity_id
_entity_poly.type
_entity_poly.pdbx_seq_one_letter_code
_entity_poly.pdbx_strand_id
1 'polypeptide(L)'
;MKKIYILVEVDLQSYGYSAKNAFVFTDFEKAKEKMREMYLEAFKKYYGEDDDPYAKDNYDYEFCDTYCDILGYYYLDIFEKSIED
;
A
#
# COMPACT_ATOMS: atom_id res chain seq x y z
N MET A 1 0.58 -20.69 -17.54
CA MET A 1 1.23 -19.69 -16.66
C MET A 1 0.19 -19.01 -15.77
N LYS A 2 0.40 -19.08 -14.50
CA LYS A 2 -0.45 -18.35 -13.56
C LYS A 2 0.21 -17.05 -13.15
N LYS A 3 -0.59 -16.01 -12.99
CA LYS A 3 -0.11 -14.75 -12.45
C LYS A 3 -0.55 -14.60 -11.01
N ILE A 4 0.36 -14.13 -10.17
CA ILE A 4 0.03 -13.75 -8.80
C ILE A 4 0.40 -12.29 -8.59
N TYR A 5 -0.23 -11.69 -7.60
CA TYR A 5 0.00 -10.31 -7.22
C TYR A 5 0.40 -10.27 -5.76
N ILE A 6 1.54 -9.68 -5.50
CA ILE A 6 2.10 -9.63 -4.15
C ILE A 6 1.98 -8.19 -3.66
N LEU A 7 1.18 -8.00 -2.62
CA LEU A 7 1.04 -6.71 -1.96
C LEU A 7 2.02 -6.68 -0.80
N VAL A 8 2.96 -5.74 -0.86
CA VAL A 8 3.98 -5.58 0.18
C VAL A 8 3.66 -4.34 0.99
N GLU A 9 3.65 -4.51 2.31
CA GLU A 9 3.48 -3.41 3.25
C GLU A 9 4.80 -3.17 3.98
N VAL A 10 5.25 -1.92 3.98
CA VAL A 10 6.43 -1.50 4.73
C VAL A 10 6.03 -0.34 5.63
N ASP A 11 6.16 -0.53 6.93
CA ASP A 11 5.86 0.50 7.93
C ASP A 11 7.17 0.87 8.63
N LEU A 12 7.69 2.06 8.33
CA LEU A 12 8.92 2.59 8.91
C LEU A 12 8.53 3.51 10.07
N GLN A 13 8.59 2.99 11.27
CA GLN A 13 8.28 3.79 12.45
C GLN A 13 9.49 4.63 12.87
N SER A 14 9.20 5.75 13.53
CA SER A 14 10.19 6.79 13.86
C SER A 14 11.30 6.34 14.82
N TYR A 15 11.24 5.13 15.34
CA TYR A 15 12.25 4.60 16.27
C TYR A 15 13.14 3.53 15.66
N GLY A 16 13.21 3.47 14.34
CA GLY A 16 14.06 2.50 13.67
C GLY A 16 13.47 1.11 13.50
N TYR A 17 12.26 0.89 13.95
CA TYR A 17 11.55 -0.37 13.72
C TYR A 17 10.87 -0.32 12.37
N SER A 18 11.06 -1.37 11.58
CA SER A 18 10.31 -1.52 10.34
C SER A 18 9.49 -2.81 10.42
N ALA A 19 8.20 -2.69 10.12
CA ALA A 19 7.34 -3.84 9.96
C ALA A 19 7.17 -4.09 8.47
N LYS A 20 7.32 -5.34 8.05
CA LYS A 20 7.17 -5.74 6.65
C LYS A 20 6.22 -6.91 6.57
N ASN A 21 5.19 -6.77 5.74
CA ASN A 21 4.21 -7.83 5.52
C ASN A 21 4.00 -8.02 4.02
N ALA A 22 3.70 -9.24 3.62
CA ALA A 22 3.39 -9.56 2.24
C ALA A 22 2.10 -10.38 2.18
N PHE A 23 1.25 -10.04 1.22
CA PHE A 23 -0.03 -10.70 0.98
C PHE A 23 -0.06 -11.16 -0.47
N VAL A 24 -0.49 -12.38 -0.72
CA VAL A 24 -0.51 -12.94 -2.08
C VAL A 24 -1.95 -13.09 -2.56
N PHE A 25 -2.19 -12.61 -3.77
CA PHE A 25 -3.51 -12.66 -4.40
C PHE A 25 -3.38 -13.27 -5.79
N THR A 26 -4.43 -13.93 -6.24
CA THR A 26 -4.52 -14.42 -7.62
C THR A 26 -5.29 -13.47 -8.52
N ASP A 27 -5.90 -12.42 -7.94
CA ASP A 27 -6.72 -11.42 -8.62
C ASP A 27 -6.19 -10.03 -8.30
N PHE A 28 -5.85 -9.29 -9.34
CA PHE A 28 -5.30 -7.93 -9.20
C PHE A 28 -6.28 -6.99 -8.49
N GLU A 29 -7.58 -7.09 -8.83
CA GLU A 29 -8.58 -6.22 -8.20
C GLU A 29 -8.68 -6.45 -6.70
N LYS A 30 -8.53 -7.68 -6.25
CA LYS A 30 -8.52 -8.00 -4.83
C LYS A 30 -7.29 -7.44 -4.14
N ALA A 31 -6.13 -7.49 -4.80
CA ALA A 31 -4.92 -6.88 -4.27
C ALA A 31 -5.09 -5.37 -4.13
N LYS A 32 -5.69 -4.72 -5.12
CA LYS A 32 -5.97 -3.27 -5.08
C LYS A 32 -6.94 -2.91 -3.97
N GLU A 33 -8.00 -3.70 -3.79
CA GLU A 33 -8.96 -3.46 -2.71
C GLU A 33 -8.29 -3.53 -1.34
N LYS A 34 -7.45 -4.55 -1.15
CA LYS A 34 -6.71 -4.69 0.10
C LYS A 34 -5.75 -3.52 0.31
N MET A 35 -5.05 -3.13 -0.74
CA MET A 35 -4.14 -1.99 -0.68
C MET A 35 -4.87 -0.71 -0.30
N ARG A 36 -6.02 -0.45 -0.92
CA ARG A 36 -6.83 0.72 -0.63
C ARG A 36 -7.29 0.72 0.83
N GLU A 37 -7.78 -0.42 1.29
CA GLU A 37 -8.24 -0.57 2.68
C GLU A 37 -7.12 -0.26 3.67
N MET A 38 -5.92 -0.81 3.42
CA MET A 38 -4.76 -0.59 4.27
C MET A 38 -4.28 0.85 4.22
N TYR A 39 -4.31 1.45 3.03
CA TYR A 39 -3.94 2.85 2.84
C TYR A 39 -4.87 3.79 3.61
N LEU A 40 -6.18 3.57 3.50
CA LEU A 40 -7.16 4.42 4.18
C LEU A 40 -7.04 4.31 5.70
N GLU A 41 -6.80 3.11 6.20
CA GLU A 41 -6.62 2.89 7.63
C GLU A 41 -5.36 3.60 8.13
N ALA A 42 -4.26 3.48 7.39
CA ALA A 42 -3.00 4.16 7.73
C ALA A 42 -3.14 5.67 7.62
N PHE A 43 -3.86 6.15 6.61
CA PHE A 43 -4.08 7.59 6.41
C PHE A 43 -4.82 8.20 7.61
N LYS A 44 -5.85 7.52 8.10
CA LYS A 44 -6.57 7.98 9.31
C LYS A 44 -5.64 8.10 10.50
N LYS A 45 -4.71 7.16 10.63
CA LYS A 45 -3.76 7.15 11.72
C LYS A 45 -2.81 8.35 11.68
N TYR A 46 -2.39 8.76 10.49
CA TYR A 46 -1.41 9.83 10.32
C TYR A 46 -2.04 11.22 10.18
N TYR A 47 -3.21 11.33 9.57
CA TYR A 47 -3.82 12.61 9.20
C TYR A 47 -5.20 12.85 9.81
N GLY A 48 -5.86 11.81 10.31
CA GLY A 48 -7.23 11.93 10.82
C GLY A 48 -8.28 11.75 9.73
N GLU A 49 -9.54 12.01 10.08
CA GLU A 49 -10.67 11.74 9.20
C GLU A 49 -11.05 12.90 8.28
N ASP A 50 -10.57 14.11 8.59
CA ASP A 50 -10.99 15.33 7.88
C ASP A 50 -10.19 15.61 6.60
N ASP A 51 -9.05 14.96 6.42
CA ASP A 51 -8.20 15.17 5.26
C ASP A 51 -8.58 14.24 4.11
N ASP A 52 -8.39 14.72 2.88
CA ASP A 52 -8.67 13.94 1.68
C ASP A 52 -7.47 13.03 1.35
N PRO A 53 -7.64 11.68 1.46
CA PRO A 53 -6.53 10.76 1.20
C PRO A 53 -6.10 10.71 -0.28
N TYR A 54 -6.87 11.31 -1.18
CA TYR A 54 -6.59 11.28 -2.61
C TYR A 54 -6.28 12.66 -3.18
N ALA A 55 -6.00 13.66 -2.33
CA ALA A 55 -5.68 15.00 -2.78
C ALA A 55 -4.37 15.00 -3.57
N LYS A 56 -4.43 15.46 -4.82
CA LYS A 56 -3.29 15.40 -5.75
C LYS A 56 -2.24 16.47 -5.52
N ASP A 57 -2.58 17.50 -4.76
CA ASP A 57 -1.69 18.66 -4.53
C ASP A 57 -0.81 18.50 -3.30
N ASN A 58 -0.88 17.35 -2.64
CA ASN A 58 -0.12 17.10 -1.42
C ASN A 58 1.09 16.22 -1.74
N TYR A 59 2.28 16.67 -1.35
CA TYR A 59 3.52 15.94 -1.57
C TYR A 59 3.86 14.95 -0.46
N ASP A 60 3.10 14.98 0.64
CA ASP A 60 3.36 14.13 1.79
C ASP A 60 2.80 12.72 1.63
N TYR A 61 1.90 12.53 0.69
CA TYR A 61 1.32 11.20 0.44
C TYR A 61 0.94 11.04 -1.02
N GLU A 62 0.93 9.80 -1.47
CA GLU A 62 0.64 9.44 -2.84
C GLU A 62 -0.16 8.14 -2.88
N PHE A 63 -1.11 8.06 -3.79
CA PHE A 63 -1.88 6.85 -4.04
C PHE A 63 -2.02 6.61 -5.54
N CYS A 64 -1.51 5.47 -5.99
CA CYS A 64 -1.62 5.01 -7.38
C CYS A 64 -2.22 3.61 -7.40
N ASP A 65 -2.47 3.06 -8.60
CA ASP A 65 -3.07 1.73 -8.73
C ASP A 65 -2.22 0.61 -8.14
N THR A 66 -0.91 0.77 -8.10
CA THR A 66 0.02 -0.26 -7.63
C THR A 66 0.93 0.20 -6.50
N TYR A 67 0.74 1.42 -6.02
CA TYR A 67 1.66 2.01 -5.06
C TYR A 67 0.97 3.05 -4.19
N CYS A 68 1.32 3.06 -2.92
CA CYS A 68 0.89 4.10 -1.98
C CYS A 68 2.06 4.50 -1.09
N ASP A 69 2.09 5.77 -0.70
CA ASP A 69 3.11 6.31 0.19
C ASP A 69 2.48 7.34 1.11
N ILE A 70 2.82 7.28 2.40
CA ILE A 70 2.41 8.29 3.38
C ILE A 70 3.66 8.77 4.08
N LEU A 71 4.03 10.04 3.87
CA LEU A 71 5.14 10.74 4.53
C LEU A 71 6.51 10.05 4.38
N GLY A 72 6.64 9.09 3.46
CA GLY A 72 7.84 8.29 3.35
C GLY A 72 8.04 7.27 4.46
N TYR A 73 7.06 7.13 5.36
CA TYR A 73 7.14 6.17 6.49
C TYR A 73 6.29 4.93 6.31
N TYR A 74 5.33 4.97 5.39
CA TYR A 74 4.43 3.85 5.15
C TYR A 74 4.26 3.65 3.66
N TYR A 75 4.59 2.44 3.19
CA TYR A 75 4.51 2.11 1.76
C TYR A 75 3.66 0.88 1.54
N LEU A 76 2.91 0.91 0.46
CA LEU A 76 2.23 -0.26 -0.07
C LEU A 76 2.59 -0.38 -1.55
N ASP A 77 2.92 -1.58 -1.98
CA ASP A 77 3.36 -1.83 -3.36
C ASP A 77 2.79 -3.16 -3.83
N ILE A 78 2.33 -3.20 -5.08
CA ILE A 78 1.82 -4.43 -5.68
C ILE A 78 2.76 -4.87 -6.80
N PHE A 79 3.26 -6.09 -6.71
CA PHE A 79 4.13 -6.69 -7.71
C PHE A 79 3.40 -7.82 -8.41
N GLU A 80 3.49 -7.86 -9.74
CA GLU A 80 2.96 -8.96 -10.54
C GLU A 80 4.08 -9.97 -10.76
N LYS A 81 3.78 -11.24 -10.56
CA LYS A 81 4.70 -12.33 -10.84
C LYS A 81 4.01 -13.43 -11.61
N SER A 82 4.73 -14.01 -12.57
CA SER A 82 4.27 -15.19 -13.27
C SER A 82 4.88 -16.42 -12.63
N ILE A 83 4.04 -17.44 -12.41
CA ILE A 83 4.49 -18.72 -11.86
C ILE A 83 4.44 -19.74 -12.97
N GLU A 84 5.55 -20.43 -13.19
CA GLU A 84 5.60 -21.57 -14.10
C GLU A 84 5.27 -22.83 -13.31
N ASP A 85 4.37 -23.62 -13.87
CA ASP A 85 4.00 -24.92 -13.28
C ASP A 85 4.95 -26.02 -13.78
#